data_32d6d1f8b04d01d3f8264f4f03aa0927
#
_entry.id   32d6d1f8b04d01d3f8264f4f03aa0927
#
_cell.length_a   1.000
_cell.length_b   1.000
_cell.length_c   1.000
_cell.angle_alpha   90.00
_cell.angle_beta   90.00
_cell.angle_gamma   90.00
#
_symmetry.space_group_name_H-M   'P 1'
#
loop_
_entity.id
_entity.type
_entity.pdbx_description
1 polymer ?
#
loop_
_entity_poly.entity_id
_entity_poly.type
_entity_poly.pdbx_seq_one_letter_code
_entity_poly.pdbx_strand_id
1 'polypeptide(L)'
;MYKRENQIIFILIILISVTIISIKFCLKDSQPFGVTILRVSSNSLVPKFKKGDFIVIKKQEKYNVGDIITFEVIEENSKYYITHRIVEKNENKFITKGDANNKNDNYKVYENAIKGKVIFPW
;
A
#
# COMPACT_ATOMS: atom_id res chain seq x y z
N MET A 1 -46.71 -12.69 -20.48
CA MET A 1 -45.61 -13.59 -20.07
C MET A 1 -44.28 -13.17 -20.67
N TYR A 2 -44.19 -12.98 -21.96
CA TYR A 2 -42.95 -12.52 -22.63
C TYR A 2 -42.39 -11.17 -22.14
N LYS A 3 -43.23 -10.16 -21.85
CA LYS A 3 -42.81 -8.85 -21.37
C LYS A 3 -42.19 -8.87 -19.96
N ARG A 4 -42.61 -9.79 -19.12
CA ARG A 4 -42.17 -9.87 -17.71
C ARG A 4 -40.77 -10.48 -17.60
N GLU A 5 -40.49 -11.49 -18.39
CA GLU A 5 -39.18 -12.14 -18.45
C GLU A 5 -38.13 -11.18 -19.00
N ASN A 6 -38.48 -10.43 -20.05
CA ASN A 6 -37.59 -9.43 -20.63
C ASN A 6 -37.27 -8.29 -19.66
N GLN A 7 -38.23 -7.90 -18.81
CA GLN A 7 -38.01 -6.87 -17.78
C GLN A 7 -37.04 -7.39 -16.69
N ILE A 8 -37.18 -8.65 -16.28
CA ILE A 8 -36.27 -9.24 -15.28
C ILE A 8 -34.84 -9.34 -15.83
N ILE A 9 -34.68 -9.78 -17.06
CA ILE A 9 -33.39 -9.87 -17.75
C ILE A 9 -32.75 -8.47 -17.84
N PHE A 10 -33.53 -7.46 -18.20
CA PHE A 10 -33.07 -6.07 -18.30
C PHE A 10 -32.59 -5.53 -16.95
N ILE A 11 -33.32 -5.77 -15.87
CA ILE A 11 -32.96 -5.39 -14.50
C ILE A 11 -31.66 -6.10 -14.07
N LEU A 12 -31.50 -7.38 -14.38
CA LEU A 12 -30.29 -8.15 -14.07
C LEU A 12 -29.07 -7.58 -14.81
N ILE A 13 -29.21 -7.23 -16.07
CA ILE A 13 -28.14 -6.60 -16.87
C ILE A 13 -27.72 -5.27 -16.26
N ILE A 14 -28.67 -4.43 -15.84
CA ILE A 14 -28.37 -3.16 -15.17
C ILE A 14 -27.63 -3.38 -13.86
N LEU A 15 -28.07 -4.33 -13.01
CA LEU A 15 -27.43 -4.65 -11.75
C LEU A 15 -25.99 -5.14 -11.94
N ILE A 16 -25.76 -6.01 -12.92
CA ILE A 16 -24.41 -6.50 -13.26
C ILE A 16 -23.54 -5.35 -13.77
N SER A 17 -24.07 -4.47 -14.61
CA SER A 17 -23.33 -3.32 -15.14
C SER A 17 -22.92 -2.34 -14.02
N VAL A 18 -23.84 -2.07 -13.08
CA VAL A 18 -23.56 -1.18 -11.92
C VAL A 18 -22.49 -1.79 -11.03
N THR A 19 -22.53 -3.12 -10.77
CA THR A 19 -21.50 -3.78 -9.97
C THR A 19 -20.14 -3.76 -10.64
N ILE A 20 -20.07 -4.00 -11.96
CA ILE A 20 -18.80 -3.93 -12.71
C ILE A 20 -18.21 -2.51 -12.69
N ILE A 21 -19.05 -1.49 -12.86
CA ILE A 21 -18.62 -0.08 -12.81
C ILE A 21 -18.12 0.28 -11.41
N SER A 22 -18.82 -0.16 -10.36
CA SER A 22 -18.41 0.06 -8.97
C SER A 22 -17.07 -0.61 -8.66
N ILE A 23 -16.86 -1.84 -9.12
CA ILE A 23 -15.60 -2.56 -8.96
C ILE A 23 -14.46 -1.83 -9.69
N LYS A 24 -14.70 -1.38 -10.94
CA LYS A 24 -13.70 -0.61 -11.69
C LYS A 24 -13.37 0.73 -11.03
N PHE A 25 -14.35 1.39 -10.46
CA PHE A 25 -14.15 2.65 -9.71
C PHE A 25 -13.33 2.40 -8.45
N CYS A 26 -13.62 1.35 -7.68
CA CYS A 26 -12.83 0.96 -6.51
C CYS A 26 -11.39 0.55 -6.86
N LEU A 27 -11.20 -0.10 -8.03
CA LEU A 27 -9.87 -0.51 -8.49
C LEU A 27 -9.06 0.65 -9.10
N LYS A 28 -9.71 1.72 -9.53
CA LYS A 28 -9.05 2.89 -10.10
C LYS A 28 -8.39 3.75 -9.01
N ASP A 29 -8.97 3.84 -7.84
CA ASP A 29 -8.29 4.30 -6.64
C ASP A 29 -7.52 3.10 -6.08
N SER A 30 -6.23 3.06 -6.35
CA SER A 30 -5.36 1.91 -6.10
C SER A 30 -5.24 1.46 -4.63
N GLN A 31 -6.05 2.01 -3.75
CA GLN A 31 -6.09 1.65 -2.33
C GLN A 31 -7.50 1.80 -1.75
N PRO A 32 -8.40 0.83 -1.97
CA PRO A 32 -9.68 0.86 -1.29
C PRO A 32 -9.44 0.86 0.23
N PHE A 33 -10.04 1.83 0.94
CA PHE A 33 -9.85 2.05 2.39
C PHE A 33 -8.40 2.39 2.81
N GLY A 34 -7.52 2.80 1.86
CA GLY A 34 -6.12 3.09 2.14
C GLY A 34 -5.27 1.85 2.48
N VAL A 35 -5.75 0.65 2.15
CA VAL A 35 -5.09 -0.63 2.45
C VAL A 35 -4.51 -1.23 1.17
N THR A 36 -3.27 -1.71 1.25
CA THR A 36 -2.59 -2.39 0.15
C THR A 36 -1.86 -3.64 0.66
N ILE A 37 -1.89 -4.71 -0.12
CA ILE A 37 -1.13 -5.93 0.15
C ILE A 37 0.12 -5.90 -0.72
N LEU A 38 1.28 -6.10 -0.08
CA LEU A 38 2.58 -6.13 -0.75
C LEU A 38 3.32 -7.43 -0.43
N ARG A 39 4.23 -7.79 -1.30
CA ARG A 39 5.16 -8.90 -1.10
C ARG A 39 6.55 -8.35 -0.84
N VAL A 40 7.19 -8.82 0.23
CA VAL A 40 8.54 -8.41 0.60
C VAL A 40 9.54 -8.95 -0.42
N SER A 41 10.36 -8.08 -0.98
CA SER A 41 11.29 -8.41 -2.08
C SER A 41 12.73 -8.63 -1.63
N SER A 42 13.07 -8.34 -0.37
CA SER A 42 14.42 -8.49 0.17
C SER A 42 14.41 -8.93 1.64
N ASN A 43 15.59 -9.25 2.17
CA ASN A 43 15.77 -9.63 3.58
C ASN A 43 16.18 -8.45 4.48
N SER A 44 15.97 -7.21 4.07
CA SER A 44 16.38 -6.04 4.85
C SER A 44 15.63 -5.86 6.17
N LEU A 45 14.50 -6.54 6.35
CA LEU A 45 13.67 -6.50 7.56
C LEU A 45 13.72 -7.79 8.38
N VAL A 46 14.61 -8.73 8.07
CA VAL A 46 14.78 -9.91 8.92
C VAL A 46 15.25 -9.49 10.32
N PRO A 47 14.86 -10.18 11.39
CA PRO A 47 14.05 -11.41 11.42
C PRO A 47 12.54 -11.19 11.31
N LYS A 48 12.06 -9.95 11.32
CA LYS A 48 10.61 -9.69 11.34
C LYS A 48 9.91 -10.13 10.06
N PHE A 49 10.44 -9.74 8.91
CA PHE A 49 9.94 -10.14 7.59
C PHE A 49 11.09 -10.62 6.72
N LYS A 50 10.85 -11.69 5.99
CA LYS A 50 11.80 -12.23 5.02
C LYS A 50 11.27 -12.08 3.61
N LYS A 51 12.16 -12.18 2.64
CA LYS A 51 11.81 -12.19 1.21
C LYS A 51 10.70 -13.21 0.92
N GLY A 52 9.65 -12.77 0.26
CA GLY A 52 8.50 -13.60 -0.11
C GLY A 52 7.33 -13.48 0.85
N ASP A 53 7.50 -12.91 2.05
CA ASP A 53 6.40 -12.67 2.98
C ASP A 53 5.42 -11.64 2.42
N PHE A 54 4.15 -11.81 2.75
CA PHE A 54 3.12 -10.81 2.46
C PHE A 54 2.94 -9.89 3.65
N ILE A 55 2.81 -8.61 3.37
CA ILE A 55 2.51 -7.57 4.34
C ILE A 55 1.30 -6.77 3.90
N VAL A 56 0.56 -6.27 4.88
CA VAL A 56 -0.54 -5.34 4.64
C VAL A 56 -0.12 -3.97 5.15
N ILE A 57 -0.19 -2.96 4.29
CA ILE A 57 0.06 -1.57 4.65
C ILE A 57 -1.25 -0.78 4.63
N LYS A 58 -1.34 0.20 5.49
CA LYS A 58 -2.46 1.14 5.55
C LYS A 58 -1.96 2.55 5.68
N LYS A 59 -2.51 3.47 4.88
CA LYS A 59 -2.22 4.89 4.99
C LYS A 59 -2.68 5.43 6.33
N GLN A 60 -1.81 6.25 6.97
CA GLN A 60 -2.07 6.86 8.26
C GLN A 60 -2.06 8.38 8.12
N GLU A 61 -2.70 9.07 9.06
CA GLU A 61 -2.63 10.53 9.18
C GLU A 61 -1.29 10.98 9.77
N LYS A 62 -0.68 10.14 10.62
CA LYS A 62 0.58 10.41 11.31
C LYS A 62 1.42 9.15 11.40
N TYR A 63 2.73 9.32 11.22
CA TYR A 63 3.73 8.26 11.36
C TYR A 63 4.72 8.57 12.47
N ASN A 64 5.16 7.55 13.19
CA ASN A 64 6.04 7.67 14.35
C ASN A 64 7.31 6.83 14.21
N VAL A 65 8.34 7.19 14.97
CA VAL A 65 9.55 6.36 15.12
C VAL A 65 9.15 4.97 15.58
N GLY A 66 9.73 3.95 14.95
CA GLY A 66 9.41 2.54 15.17
C GLY A 66 8.41 1.97 14.18
N ASP A 67 7.66 2.79 13.47
CA ASP A 67 6.75 2.32 12.43
C ASP A 67 7.54 1.77 11.24
N ILE A 68 7.07 0.65 10.68
CA ILE A 68 7.56 0.15 9.39
C ILE A 68 6.65 0.72 8.32
N ILE A 69 7.25 1.48 7.40
CA ILE A 69 6.53 2.19 6.34
C ILE A 69 6.99 1.74 4.97
N THR A 70 6.08 1.80 4.01
CA THR A 70 6.40 1.67 2.59
C THR A 70 6.32 3.05 1.96
N PHE A 71 7.39 3.44 1.29
CA PHE A 71 7.52 4.73 0.66
C PHE A 71 8.07 4.63 -0.76
N GLU A 72 7.79 5.63 -1.54
CA GLU A 72 8.19 5.74 -2.94
C GLU A 72 9.54 6.42 -3.06
N VAL A 73 10.40 5.86 -3.90
CA VAL A 73 11.69 6.46 -4.27
C VAL A 73 11.72 6.61 -5.78
N ILE A 74 12.13 7.79 -6.25
CA ILE A 74 12.32 8.10 -7.66
C ILE A 74 13.81 8.36 -7.88
N GLU A 75 14.46 7.51 -8.67
CA GLU A 75 15.85 7.66 -9.10
C GLU A 75 15.95 7.42 -10.61
N GLU A 76 16.67 8.31 -11.30
CA GLU A 76 16.99 8.18 -12.74
C GLU A 76 15.79 7.77 -13.62
N ASN A 77 14.63 8.42 -13.42
CA ASN A 77 13.37 8.12 -14.11
C ASN A 77 12.73 6.75 -13.75
N SER A 78 13.29 6.05 -12.77
CA SER A 78 12.73 4.82 -12.23
C SER A 78 12.03 5.10 -10.91
N LYS A 79 10.89 4.48 -10.73
CA LYS A 79 10.06 4.57 -9.53
C LYS A 79 10.00 3.20 -8.87
N TYR A 80 10.33 3.14 -7.60
CA TYR A 80 10.24 1.91 -6.83
C TYR A 80 9.81 2.18 -5.39
N TYR A 81 9.44 1.12 -4.67
CA TYR A 81 8.98 1.20 -3.30
C TYR A 81 9.95 0.51 -2.36
N ILE A 82 10.18 1.13 -1.22
CA ILE A 82 11.01 0.58 -0.14
C ILE A 82 10.13 0.45 1.10
N THR A 83 10.32 -0.66 1.84
CA THR A 83 9.67 -0.88 3.13
C THR A 83 10.73 -1.02 4.20
N HIS A 84 10.89 0.00 5.03
CA HIS A 84 11.87 0.06 6.12
C HIS A 84 11.25 0.70 7.36
N ARG A 85 11.98 0.61 8.48
CA ARG A 85 11.54 1.17 9.76
C ARG A 85 11.97 2.63 9.90
N ILE A 86 11.08 3.47 10.43
CA ILE A 86 11.43 4.83 10.83
C ILE A 86 12.31 4.76 12.08
N VAL A 87 13.51 5.28 12.00
CA VAL A 87 14.46 5.35 13.12
C VAL A 87 14.61 6.75 13.68
N GLU A 88 14.29 7.77 12.89
CA GLU A 88 14.35 9.17 13.31
C GLU A 88 13.26 9.98 12.60
N LYS A 89 12.69 10.95 13.30
CA LYS A 89 11.70 11.88 12.77
C LYS A 89 12.12 13.30 13.06
N ASN A 90 12.30 14.10 12.01
CA ASN A 90 12.63 15.52 12.09
C ASN A 90 11.57 16.34 11.35
N GLU A 91 10.68 17.00 12.07
CA GLU A 91 9.56 17.76 11.51
C GLU A 91 8.75 16.93 10.49
N ASN A 92 8.93 17.18 9.19
CA ASN A 92 8.24 16.48 8.10
C ASN A 92 9.12 15.45 7.39
N LYS A 93 10.31 15.16 7.92
CA LYS A 93 11.28 14.23 7.34
C LYS A 93 11.44 13.02 8.23
N PHE A 94 11.54 11.87 7.60
CA PHE A 94 11.78 10.61 8.28
C PHE A 94 13.09 10.01 7.78
N ILE A 95 13.89 9.51 8.71
CA ILE A 95 15.05 8.69 8.42
C ILE A 95 14.68 7.26 8.68
N THR A 96 14.95 6.41 7.72
CA THR A 96 14.56 5.00 7.74
C THR A 96 15.78 4.09 7.70
N LYS A 97 15.57 2.85 8.13
CA LYS A 97 16.61 1.81 8.13
C LYS A 97 15.95 0.45 8.03
N GLY A 98 16.50 -0.44 7.21
CA GLY A 98 16.17 -1.86 7.26
C GLY A 98 16.72 -2.47 8.55
N ASP A 99 15.92 -3.29 9.24
CA ASP A 99 16.31 -3.89 10.54
C ASP A 99 17.61 -4.72 10.45
N ALA A 100 17.86 -5.35 9.32
CA ALA A 100 19.07 -6.12 9.07
C ALA A 100 20.27 -5.30 8.56
N ASN A 101 20.06 -4.04 8.26
CA ASN A 101 21.09 -3.16 7.71
C ASN A 101 21.88 -2.48 8.83
N ASN A 102 23.17 -2.24 8.60
CA ASN A 102 24.06 -1.61 9.59
C ASN A 102 23.96 -0.09 9.59
N LYS A 103 23.46 0.50 8.53
CA LYS A 103 23.40 1.95 8.33
C LYS A 103 21.99 2.41 8.01
N ASN A 104 21.69 3.66 8.36
CA ASN A 104 20.49 4.35 7.92
C ASN A 104 20.45 4.47 6.40
N ASP A 105 19.26 4.51 5.83
CA ASP A 105 19.09 4.77 4.42
C ASP A 105 19.55 6.19 4.08
N ASN A 106 20.07 6.39 2.88
CA ASN A 106 20.48 7.70 2.39
C ASN A 106 19.29 8.56 1.91
N TYR A 107 18.11 7.99 1.94
CA TYR A 107 16.89 8.69 1.51
C TYR A 107 16.37 9.56 2.64
N LYS A 108 15.88 10.74 2.28
CA LYS A 108 15.05 11.57 3.16
C LYS A 108 13.61 11.32 2.75
N VAL A 109 12.86 10.68 3.61
CA VAL A 109 11.47 10.33 3.33
C VAL A 109 10.56 11.44 3.82
N TYR A 110 9.80 12.04 2.91
CA TYR A 110 8.77 13.00 3.23
C TYR A 110 7.42 12.29 3.36
N GLU A 111 6.52 12.87 4.11
CA GLU A 111 5.21 12.28 4.40
C GLU A 111 4.41 11.97 3.12
N ASN A 112 4.49 12.84 2.12
CA ASN A 112 3.80 12.65 0.84
C ASN A 112 4.33 11.47 0.00
N ALA A 113 5.54 10.98 0.30
CA ALA A 113 6.11 9.78 -0.35
C ALA A 113 5.67 8.48 0.32
N ILE A 114 5.10 8.54 1.52
CA ILE A 114 4.69 7.36 2.29
C ILE A 114 3.38 6.81 1.74
N LYS A 115 3.37 5.54 1.39
CA LYS A 115 2.19 4.82 0.90
C LYS A 115 1.37 4.21 2.03
N GLY A 116 2.01 3.85 3.12
CA GLY A 116 1.34 3.30 4.28
C GLY A 116 2.31 2.72 5.31
N LYS A 117 1.74 2.37 6.45
CA LYS A 117 2.39 1.68 7.56
C LYS A 117 2.02 0.20 7.53
N VAL A 118 2.97 -0.67 7.81
CA VAL A 118 2.69 -2.11 7.97
C VAL A 118 1.81 -2.30 9.20
N ILE A 119 0.62 -2.87 8.98
CA ILE A 119 -0.35 -3.17 10.02
C ILE A 119 -0.53 -4.67 10.25
N PHE A 120 -0.04 -5.49 9.33
CA PHE A 120 -0.11 -6.94 9.42
C PHE A 120 1.01 -7.57 8.57
N PRO A 121 1.61 -8.70 8.98
CA PRO A 121 1.57 -9.27 10.34
C PRO A 121 2.34 -8.40 11.34
N TRP A 122 1.99 -8.51 12.60
CA TRP A 122 2.64 -7.80 13.73
C TRP A 122 3.47 -8.73 14.62
#